data_3daa7be3b05cd9b5bb1fcb99dbb9abcf
#
_entry.id   3daa7be3b05cd9b5bb1fcb99dbb9abcf
#
_cell.length_a   1.000
_cell.length_b   1.000
_cell.length_c   1.000
_cell.angle_alpha   90.00
_cell.angle_beta   90.00
_cell.angle_gamma   90.00
#
_symmetry.space_group_name_H-M   'P 1'
#
loop_
_entity.id
_entity.type
_entity.pdbx_description
1 polymer ?
#
loop_
_entity_poly.entity_id
_entity_poly.type
_entity_poly.pdbx_seq_one_letter_code
_entity_poly.pdbx_strand_id
1 'polypeptide(L)'
;MKKIITVIISTILLVLFVGCSKQDAVLDETITHEVTCEIYSLNVQINAADFKIVSADEFLVESNLKYLSVSEENGILNIVDTAKGNSNYHNPILIISVPKDRVFDNVNISTGAAKMTVNNLSANSIELKLGAGDVRFESLNASTKADIKGGAGQITVVSGILNNLSLEMGMGELNLTAAVLGGSNLKFGVGESNVTLIGSKEDYKVNIEKGVGSITVDGTPVTHFCGSENGQNHIEIEGGVGSINLKFQEK
;
A
#
# COMPACT_ATOMS: atom_id res chain seq x y z
N MET A 1 80.15 26.42 5.36
CA MET A 1 79.04 26.72 4.48
C MET A 1 78.21 25.45 4.32
N LYS A 2 77.12 25.28 5.10
CA LYS A 2 76.25 24.12 5.05
C LYS A 2 75.05 24.42 4.13
N LYS A 3 74.92 23.72 3.05
CA LYS A 3 73.74 23.80 2.15
C LYS A 3 72.61 23.00 2.74
N ILE A 4 71.52 23.64 3.07
CA ILE A 4 70.26 23.05 3.51
C ILE A 4 69.50 22.66 2.25
N ILE A 5 69.32 21.39 2.02
CA ILE A 5 68.46 20.86 0.95
C ILE A 5 67.06 20.74 1.54
N THR A 6 66.16 21.60 1.11
CA THR A 6 64.75 21.53 1.43
C THR A 6 64.07 20.55 0.48
N VAL A 7 63.69 19.38 0.98
CA VAL A 7 62.90 18.38 0.25
C VAL A 7 61.43 18.79 0.41
N ILE A 8 60.80 19.26 -0.64
CA ILE A 8 59.36 19.50 -0.71
C ILE A 8 58.70 18.16 -1.04
N ILE A 9 58.11 17.53 -0.03
CA ILE A 9 57.25 16.36 -0.23
C ILE A 9 55.86 16.88 -0.67
N SER A 10 55.62 16.80 -1.96
CA SER A 10 54.27 17.04 -2.52
C SER A 10 53.41 15.81 -2.28
N THR A 11 52.58 15.88 -1.25
CA THR A 11 51.59 14.83 -0.97
C THR A 11 50.42 15.03 -1.95
N ILE A 12 50.41 14.27 -3.05
CA ILE A 12 49.27 14.20 -3.95
C ILE A 12 48.19 13.42 -3.22
N LEU A 13 47.20 14.14 -2.68
CA LEU A 13 45.98 13.56 -2.13
C LEU A 13 45.11 13.04 -3.32
N LEU A 14 45.28 11.78 -3.65
CA LEU A 14 44.44 11.10 -4.65
C LEU A 14 43.05 10.86 -4.03
N VAL A 15 42.14 11.82 -4.22
CA VAL A 15 40.74 11.66 -3.87
C VAL A 15 40.15 10.64 -4.87
N LEU A 16 40.09 9.39 -4.47
CA LEU A 16 39.33 8.38 -5.18
C LEU A 16 37.85 8.76 -5.04
N PHE A 17 37.30 9.46 -6.03
CA PHE A 17 35.86 9.49 -6.23
C PHE A 17 35.41 8.07 -6.57
N VAL A 18 35.06 7.29 -5.56
CA VAL A 18 34.24 6.11 -5.74
C VAL A 18 32.87 6.65 -6.15
N GLY A 19 32.69 6.88 -7.43
CA GLY A 19 31.38 7.13 -8.01
C GLY A 19 30.52 5.91 -7.69
N CYS A 20 29.57 6.07 -6.75
CA CYS A 20 28.48 5.12 -6.61
C CYS A 20 27.71 5.15 -7.95
N SER A 21 28.11 4.31 -8.93
CA SER A 21 27.30 4.10 -10.13
C SER A 21 26.02 3.43 -9.67
N LYS A 22 24.91 4.13 -9.74
CA LYS A 22 23.60 3.52 -9.55
C LYS A 22 23.43 2.45 -10.62
N GLN A 23 23.05 1.26 -10.19
CA GLN A 23 22.80 0.14 -11.10
C GLN A 23 21.35 0.23 -11.57
N ASP A 24 21.12 0.13 -12.90
CA ASP A 24 19.76 0.13 -13.43
C ASP A 24 19.03 -1.15 -13.02
N ALA A 25 17.86 -0.93 -12.44
CA ALA A 25 16.97 -1.99 -11.95
C ALA A 25 15.86 -2.35 -12.96
N VAL A 26 15.88 -1.74 -14.14
CA VAL A 26 14.84 -1.85 -15.16
C VAL A 26 15.45 -2.34 -16.47
N LEU A 27 14.73 -3.16 -17.22
CA LEU A 27 15.04 -3.61 -18.57
C LEU A 27 14.31 -2.72 -19.60
N ASP A 28 14.82 -2.68 -20.82
CA ASP A 28 14.14 -1.98 -21.93
C ASP A 28 12.87 -2.72 -22.40
N GLU A 29 12.80 -4.03 -22.17
CA GLU A 29 11.69 -4.89 -22.56
C GLU A 29 10.98 -5.48 -21.34
N THR A 30 9.67 -5.73 -21.48
CA THR A 30 8.86 -6.42 -20.48
C THR A 30 8.99 -7.93 -20.66
N ILE A 31 9.20 -8.64 -19.55
CA ILE A 31 9.23 -10.10 -19.48
C ILE A 31 7.89 -10.58 -18.94
N THR A 32 7.33 -11.61 -19.56
CA THR A 32 6.09 -12.26 -19.14
C THR A 32 6.42 -13.60 -18.48
N HIS A 33 5.82 -13.85 -17.31
CA HIS A 33 5.82 -15.12 -16.60
C HIS A 33 4.39 -15.67 -16.58
N GLU A 34 4.19 -16.82 -17.21
CA GLU A 34 2.94 -17.55 -17.12
C GLU A 34 2.86 -18.26 -15.78
N VAL A 35 1.74 -18.11 -15.06
CA VAL A 35 1.48 -18.82 -13.80
C VAL A 35 0.78 -20.12 -14.14
N THR A 36 1.45 -21.23 -13.84
CA THR A 36 1.02 -22.56 -14.29
C THR A 36 0.40 -23.41 -13.17
N CYS A 37 0.73 -23.09 -11.92
CA CYS A 37 0.19 -23.78 -10.75
C CYS A 37 -1.13 -23.16 -10.28
N GLU A 38 -1.89 -23.93 -9.51
CA GLU A 38 -3.04 -23.38 -8.81
C GLU A 38 -2.56 -22.53 -7.62
N ILE A 39 -2.90 -21.25 -7.63
CA ILE A 39 -2.45 -20.26 -6.63
C ILE A 39 -3.57 -19.96 -5.65
N TYR A 40 -3.31 -20.14 -4.37
CA TYR A 40 -4.21 -19.80 -3.26
C TYR A 40 -3.79 -18.55 -2.52
N SER A 41 -2.51 -18.20 -2.59
CA SER A 41 -1.99 -17.01 -1.89
C SER A 41 -1.05 -16.20 -2.79
N LEU A 42 -1.08 -14.88 -2.63
CA LEU A 42 -0.26 -13.92 -3.35
C LEU A 42 0.66 -13.18 -2.39
N ASN A 43 1.95 -13.22 -2.64
CA ASN A 43 2.96 -12.47 -1.90
C ASN A 43 3.76 -11.59 -2.86
N VAL A 44 3.67 -10.27 -2.71
CA VAL A 44 4.33 -9.29 -3.56
C VAL A 44 5.19 -8.37 -2.70
N GLN A 45 6.47 -8.27 -3.03
CA GLN A 45 7.39 -7.35 -2.39
C GLN A 45 8.18 -6.60 -3.46
N ILE A 46 7.92 -5.31 -3.60
CA ILE A 46 8.58 -4.47 -4.61
C ILE A 46 9.10 -3.17 -4.01
N ASN A 47 10.23 -2.70 -4.53
CA ASN A 47 10.84 -1.44 -4.08
C ASN A 47 10.17 -0.23 -4.74
N ALA A 48 9.99 -0.26 -6.07
CA ALA A 48 9.32 0.80 -6.82
C ALA A 48 8.71 0.26 -8.11
N ALA A 49 7.47 0.65 -8.45
CA ALA A 49 6.85 0.38 -9.75
C ALA A 49 5.59 1.22 -10.01
N ASP A 50 5.22 1.36 -11.29
CA ASP A 50 3.82 1.47 -11.73
C ASP A 50 3.25 0.05 -11.68
N PHE A 51 2.55 -0.25 -10.58
CA PHE A 51 2.09 -1.59 -10.24
C PHE A 51 0.59 -1.72 -10.49
N LYS A 52 0.21 -2.75 -11.24
CA LYS A 52 -1.21 -3.01 -11.56
C LYS A 52 -1.58 -4.44 -11.23
N ILE A 53 -2.77 -4.62 -10.65
CA ILE A 53 -3.46 -5.90 -10.60
C ILE A 53 -4.72 -5.74 -11.44
N VAL A 54 -4.81 -6.51 -12.51
CA VAL A 54 -5.91 -6.43 -13.48
C VAL A 54 -6.68 -7.75 -13.56
N SER A 55 -7.99 -7.66 -13.75
CA SER A 55 -8.80 -8.85 -13.99
C SER A 55 -8.61 -9.31 -15.44
N ALA A 56 -8.30 -10.59 -15.63
CA ALA A 56 -8.04 -11.21 -16.92
C ALA A 56 -8.68 -12.60 -17.00
N ASP A 57 -8.46 -13.31 -18.10
CA ASP A 57 -8.87 -14.71 -18.22
C ASP A 57 -7.73 -15.66 -17.81
N GLU A 58 -6.48 -15.20 -17.91
CA GLU A 58 -5.27 -15.95 -17.58
C GLU A 58 -4.50 -15.29 -16.42
N PHE A 59 -3.71 -16.10 -15.71
CA PHE A 59 -2.87 -15.62 -14.63
C PHE A 59 -1.44 -15.39 -15.17
N LEU A 60 -1.06 -14.11 -15.28
CA LEU A 60 0.23 -13.70 -15.84
C LEU A 60 0.91 -12.67 -14.92
N VAL A 61 2.25 -12.64 -14.97
CA VAL A 61 3.07 -11.60 -14.35
C VAL A 61 3.94 -10.97 -15.44
N GLU A 62 3.73 -9.71 -15.71
CA GLU A 62 4.47 -8.96 -16.71
C GLU A 62 5.27 -7.84 -16.03
N SER A 63 6.55 -7.76 -16.32
CA SER A 63 7.41 -6.77 -15.67
C SER A 63 8.67 -6.48 -16.47
N ASN A 64 9.17 -5.25 -16.36
CA ASN A 64 10.49 -4.86 -16.80
C ASN A 64 11.51 -4.72 -15.65
N LEU A 65 11.15 -5.14 -14.44
CA LEU A 65 12.05 -5.14 -13.29
C LEU A 65 13.15 -6.20 -13.46
N LYS A 66 14.39 -5.76 -13.59
CA LYS A 66 15.56 -6.63 -13.89
C LYS A 66 15.85 -7.67 -12.81
N TYR A 67 15.55 -7.34 -11.57
CA TYR A 67 15.84 -8.19 -10.40
C TYR A 67 14.57 -8.76 -9.78
N LEU A 68 13.49 -8.86 -10.56
CA LEU A 68 12.27 -9.51 -10.14
C LEU A 68 12.45 -11.03 -10.12
N SER A 69 12.14 -11.64 -8.99
CA SER A 69 12.02 -13.08 -8.84
C SER A 69 10.54 -13.43 -8.78
N VAL A 70 10.11 -14.33 -9.64
CA VAL A 70 8.75 -14.90 -9.64
C VAL A 70 8.89 -16.39 -9.37
N SER A 71 8.21 -16.90 -8.34
CA SER A 71 8.20 -18.33 -8.01
C SER A 71 6.82 -18.79 -7.54
N GLU A 72 6.49 -20.03 -7.88
CA GLU A 72 5.25 -20.71 -7.54
C GLU A 72 5.59 -21.88 -6.62
N GLU A 73 5.31 -21.74 -5.33
CA GLU A 73 5.63 -22.77 -4.35
C GLU A 73 4.46 -23.02 -3.40
N ASN A 74 4.02 -24.27 -3.28
CA ASN A 74 2.94 -24.68 -2.37
C ASN A 74 1.65 -23.87 -2.52
N GLY A 75 1.29 -23.49 -3.74
CA GLY A 75 0.11 -22.65 -4.03
C GLY A 75 0.28 -21.18 -3.67
N ILE A 76 1.50 -20.73 -3.44
CA ILE A 76 1.84 -19.33 -3.20
C ILE A 76 2.59 -18.80 -4.42
N LEU A 77 2.09 -17.71 -4.99
CA LEU A 77 2.82 -16.92 -5.98
C LEU A 77 3.64 -15.86 -5.26
N ASN A 78 4.98 -16.01 -5.30
CA ASN A 78 5.91 -15.04 -4.74
C ASN A 78 6.49 -14.18 -5.86
N ILE A 79 6.36 -12.88 -5.73
CA ILE A 79 6.87 -11.86 -6.65
C ILE A 79 7.72 -10.89 -5.83
N VAL A 80 9.05 -10.99 -5.96
CA VAL A 80 9.99 -10.25 -5.10
C VAL A 80 11.01 -9.49 -5.93
N ASP A 81 11.05 -8.17 -5.78
CA ASP A 81 12.12 -7.34 -6.32
C ASP A 81 13.33 -7.38 -5.39
N THR A 82 14.40 -8.01 -5.84
CA THR A 82 15.65 -8.19 -5.09
C THR A 82 16.71 -7.12 -5.38
N ALA A 83 16.34 -6.05 -6.11
CA ALA A 83 17.23 -4.95 -6.39
C ALA A 83 17.70 -4.25 -5.11
N LYS A 84 18.96 -3.79 -5.11
CA LYS A 84 19.54 -3.08 -3.96
C LYS A 84 18.96 -1.67 -3.82
N GLY A 85 18.90 -1.14 -2.61
CA GLY A 85 18.28 0.16 -2.31
C GLY A 85 18.89 1.39 -3.01
N ASN A 86 20.07 1.26 -3.63
CA ASN A 86 20.69 2.31 -4.46
C ASN A 86 20.46 2.12 -5.97
N SER A 87 19.58 1.21 -6.36
CA SER A 87 19.25 0.94 -7.76
C SER A 87 18.45 2.08 -8.38
N ASN A 88 18.63 2.28 -9.67
CA ASN A 88 17.92 3.29 -10.45
C ASN A 88 16.69 2.65 -11.10
N TYR A 89 15.50 3.19 -10.81
CA TYR A 89 14.24 2.77 -11.39
C TYR A 89 13.78 3.83 -12.41
N HIS A 90 13.85 3.50 -13.69
CA HIS A 90 13.37 4.35 -14.75
C HIS A 90 12.18 3.68 -15.44
N ASN A 91 10.97 4.24 -15.27
CA ASN A 91 9.71 3.67 -15.74
C ASN A 91 9.52 2.18 -15.36
N PRO A 92 9.62 1.82 -14.08
CA PRO A 92 9.45 0.46 -13.62
C PRO A 92 7.98 0.03 -13.72
N ILE A 93 7.73 -1.14 -14.31
CA ILE A 93 6.38 -1.68 -14.53
C ILE A 93 6.26 -3.07 -13.88
N LEU A 94 5.15 -3.30 -13.20
CA LEU A 94 4.70 -4.61 -12.78
C LEU A 94 3.19 -4.73 -13.01
N ILE A 95 2.78 -5.71 -13.79
CA ILE A 95 1.37 -6.02 -14.04
C ILE A 95 1.12 -7.46 -13.62
N ILE A 96 0.14 -7.68 -12.76
CA ILE A 96 -0.34 -9.00 -12.39
C ILE A 96 -1.75 -9.15 -12.93
N SER A 97 -1.89 -9.98 -13.95
CA SER A 97 -3.18 -10.39 -14.50
C SER A 97 -3.73 -11.54 -13.68
N VAL A 98 -4.89 -11.35 -13.07
CA VAL A 98 -5.52 -12.33 -12.17
C VAL A 98 -6.84 -12.78 -12.79
N PRO A 99 -7.14 -14.10 -12.80
CA PRO A 99 -8.43 -14.60 -13.27
C PRO A 99 -9.59 -13.91 -12.57
N LYS A 100 -10.65 -13.63 -13.36
CA LYS A 100 -11.88 -13.04 -12.84
C LYS A 100 -12.44 -13.90 -11.72
N ASP A 101 -13.05 -13.27 -10.73
CA ASP A 101 -13.67 -13.93 -9.56
C ASP A 101 -12.70 -14.75 -8.69
N ARG A 102 -11.38 -14.60 -8.87
CA ARG A 102 -10.40 -15.25 -8.00
C ARG A 102 -10.50 -14.70 -6.59
N VAL A 103 -10.66 -15.59 -5.62
CA VAL A 103 -10.55 -15.29 -4.19
C VAL A 103 -9.32 -16.00 -3.67
N PHE A 104 -8.42 -15.25 -3.04
CA PHE A 104 -7.22 -15.80 -2.41
C PHE A 104 -7.49 -16.17 -0.94
N ASP A 105 -6.72 -17.10 -0.40
CA ASP A 105 -6.67 -17.31 1.05
C ASP A 105 -5.95 -16.15 1.73
N ASN A 106 -4.76 -15.80 1.21
CA ASN A 106 -3.97 -14.70 1.75
C ASN A 106 -3.39 -13.85 0.63
N VAL A 107 -3.41 -12.55 0.84
CA VAL A 107 -2.71 -11.58 -0.01
C VAL A 107 -1.82 -10.72 0.87
N ASN A 108 -0.51 -10.73 0.59
CA ASN A 108 0.47 -9.86 1.23
C ASN A 108 1.14 -9.01 0.16
N ILE A 109 0.99 -7.70 0.26
CA ILE A 109 1.62 -6.75 -0.67
C ILE A 109 2.44 -5.75 0.13
N SER A 110 3.73 -5.66 -0.17
CA SER A 110 4.65 -4.67 0.39
C SER A 110 5.29 -3.86 -0.72
N THR A 111 5.13 -2.54 -0.67
CA THR A 111 5.69 -1.62 -1.66
C THR A 111 6.54 -0.55 -0.99
N GLY A 112 7.65 -0.17 -1.62
CA GLY A 112 8.43 0.99 -1.20
C GLY A 112 7.85 2.28 -1.77
N ALA A 113 8.10 2.57 -3.05
CA ALA A 113 7.55 3.72 -3.76
C ALA A 113 6.79 3.24 -4.99
N ALA A 114 5.45 3.27 -4.96
CA ALA A 114 4.65 2.72 -6.02
C ALA A 114 3.42 3.59 -6.34
N LYS A 115 3.14 3.71 -7.64
CA LYS A 115 1.79 4.01 -8.09
C LYS A 115 1.08 2.69 -8.30
N MET A 116 0.06 2.39 -7.49
CA MET A 116 -0.62 1.09 -7.54
C MET A 116 -2.08 1.26 -7.95
N THR A 117 -2.52 0.46 -8.92
CA THR A 117 -3.92 0.41 -9.33
C THR A 117 -4.40 -1.03 -9.36
N VAL A 118 -5.48 -1.30 -8.66
CA VAL A 118 -6.06 -2.64 -8.50
C VAL A 118 -7.52 -2.61 -8.93
N ASN A 119 -7.88 -3.41 -9.92
CA ASN A 119 -9.27 -3.47 -10.38
C ASN A 119 -10.15 -4.20 -9.36
N ASN A 120 -9.78 -5.43 -9.02
CA ASN A 120 -10.47 -6.22 -8.00
C ASN A 120 -9.45 -7.07 -7.25
N LEU A 121 -9.54 -7.06 -5.93
CA LEU A 121 -8.75 -7.92 -5.07
C LEU A 121 -9.65 -8.49 -3.97
N SER A 122 -9.79 -9.81 -3.97
CA SER A 122 -10.62 -10.51 -3.00
C SER A 122 -9.81 -11.61 -2.33
N ALA A 123 -9.81 -11.61 -0.99
CA ALA A 123 -9.14 -12.65 -0.22
C ALA A 123 -9.84 -12.89 1.13
N ASN A 124 -9.48 -13.99 1.79
CA ASN A 124 -9.88 -14.20 3.17
C ASN A 124 -9.11 -13.23 4.09
N SER A 125 -7.78 -13.13 3.91
CA SER A 125 -6.94 -12.21 4.67
C SER A 125 -6.09 -11.34 3.73
N ILE A 126 -6.05 -10.04 4.00
CA ILE A 126 -5.28 -9.07 3.23
C ILE A 126 -4.33 -8.31 4.17
N GLU A 127 -3.05 -8.29 3.83
CA GLU A 127 -2.04 -7.45 4.49
C GLU A 127 -1.37 -6.56 3.44
N LEU A 128 -1.50 -5.24 3.60
CA LEU A 128 -0.92 -4.23 2.73
C LEU A 128 0.05 -3.34 3.50
N LYS A 129 1.30 -3.27 3.07
CA LYS A 129 2.33 -2.34 3.56
C LYS A 129 2.74 -1.43 2.42
N LEU A 130 2.18 -0.24 2.42
CA LEU A 130 2.29 0.73 1.33
C LEU A 130 3.22 1.86 1.78
N GLY A 131 4.40 1.96 1.16
CA GLY A 131 5.40 2.97 1.55
C GLY A 131 5.02 4.38 1.12
N ALA A 132 5.49 4.84 -0.03
CA ALA A 132 5.14 6.16 -0.58
C ALA A 132 4.49 6.02 -1.96
N GLY A 133 3.50 6.87 -2.25
CA GLY A 133 2.84 6.92 -3.56
C GLY A 133 1.33 6.91 -3.48
N ASP A 134 0.72 6.74 -4.66
CA ASP A 134 -0.73 6.77 -4.82
C ASP A 134 -1.25 5.36 -5.09
N VAL A 135 -2.15 4.90 -4.24
CA VAL A 135 -2.72 3.56 -4.31
C VAL A 135 -4.22 3.64 -4.49
N ARG A 136 -4.74 2.94 -5.49
CA ARG A 136 -6.16 2.91 -5.80
C ARG A 136 -6.66 1.48 -5.98
N PHE A 137 -7.67 1.12 -5.21
CA PHE A 137 -8.45 -0.09 -5.36
C PHE A 137 -9.85 0.27 -5.87
N GLU A 138 -10.26 -0.27 -7.02
CA GLU A 138 -11.65 -0.14 -7.47
C GLU A 138 -12.56 -1.04 -6.63
N SER A 139 -12.08 -2.24 -6.28
CA SER A 139 -12.76 -3.13 -5.34
C SER A 139 -11.75 -3.86 -4.46
N LEU A 140 -11.94 -3.82 -3.13
CA LEU A 140 -11.09 -4.50 -2.15
C LEU A 140 -11.97 -5.27 -1.17
N ASN A 141 -11.84 -6.61 -1.16
CA ASN A 141 -12.70 -7.47 -0.33
C ASN A 141 -11.85 -8.39 0.56
N ALA A 142 -12.06 -8.29 1.86
CA ALA A 142 -11.44 -9.16 2.86
C ALA A 142 -12.53 -9.81 3.70
N SER A 143 -12.70 -11.13 3.57
CA SER A 143 -13.80 -11.85 4.24
C SER A 143 -13.53 -12.13 5.71
N THR A 144 -12.25 -12.09 6.15
CA THR A 144 -11.87 -12.38 7.53
C THR A 144 -11.14 -11.21 8.17
N LYS A 145 -10.10 -10.68 7.51
CA LYS A 145 -9.26 -9.62 8.06
C LYS A 145 -8.63 -8.77 6.97
N ALA A 146 -8.60 -7.45 7.19
CA ALA A 146 -7.79 -6.52 6.41
C ALA A 146 -6.82 -5.76 7.33
N ASP A 147 -5.52 -5.78 7.01
CA ASP A 147 -4.49 -4.98 7.69
C ASP A 147 -3.81 -4.09 6.64
N ILE A 148 -4.00 -2.77 6.76
CA ILE A 148 -3.53 -1.80 5.78
C ILE A 148 -2.66 -0.76 6.48
N LYS A 149 -1.40 -0.67 6.09
CA LYS A 149 -0.45 0.34 6.57
C LYS A 149 0.02 1.21 5.42
N GLY A 150 -0.38 2.48 5.47
CA GLY A 150 0.04 3.51 4.53
C GLY A 150 1.14 4.39 5.12
N GLY A 151 2.24 4.59 4.39
CA GLY A 151 3.32 5.49 4.78
C GLY A 151 3.01 6.94 4.42
N ALA A 152 3.28 7.35 3.17
CA ALA A 152 3.06 8.71 2.69
C ALA A 152 2.42 8.71 1.29
N GLY A 153 1.39 9.52 1.08
CA GLY A 153 0.70 9.63 -0.21
C GLY A 153 -0.81 9.48 -0.10
N GLN A 154 -1.43 8.89 -1.11
CA GLN A 154 -2.87 8.73 -1.16
C GLN A 154 -3.27 7.25 -1.21
N ILE A 155 -4.25 6.86 -0.39
CA ILE A 155 -4.91 5.56 -0.50
C ILE A 155 -6.38 5.80 -0.83
N THR A 156 -6.85 5.20 -1.91
CA THR A 156 -8.24 5.24 -2.33
C THR A 156 -8.80 3.83 -2.45
N VAL A 157 -9.86 3.53 -1.71
CA VAL A 157 -10.69 2.34 -1.87
C VAL A 157 -12.07 2.81 -2.32
N VAL A 158 -12.44 2.49 -3.57
CA VAL A 158 -13.69 2.97 -4.18
C VAL A 158 -14.88 2.15 -3.72
N SER A 159 -14.68 0.85 -3.54
CA SER A 159 -15.72 -0.05 -3.05
C SER A 159 -15.10 -1.28 -2.37
N GLY A 160 -15.88 -1.95 -1.53
CA GLY A 160 -15.46 -3.22 -0.96
C GLY A 160 -16.23 -3.63 0.29
N ILE A 161 -15.86 -4.81 0.79
CA ILE A 161 -16.31 -5.35 2.07
C ILE A 161 -15.05 -5.71 2.86
N LEU A 162 -14.83 -5.06 3.99
CA LEU A 162 -13.65 -5.23 4.80
C LEU A 162 -14.04 -5.67 6.21
N ASN A 163 -13.75 -6.93 6.52
CA ASN A 163 -13.98 -7.47 7.86
C ASN A 163 -12.75 -7.24 8.74
N ASN A 164 -12.99 -6.84 9.98
CA ASN A 164 -11.96 -6.64 11.02
C ASN A 164 -10.77 -5.81 10.49
N LEU A 165 -11.10 -4.62 9.98
CA LEU A 165 -10.13 -3.71 9.37
C LEU A 165 -9.21 -3.09 10.43
N SER A 166 -7.91 -3.27 10.25
CA SER A 166 -6.85 -2.47 10.88
C SER A 166 -6.23 -1.58 9.83
N LEU A 167 -6.40 -0.26 9.95
CA LEU A 167 -5.85 0.71 9.01
C LEU A 167 -5.03 1.76 9.74
N GLU A 168 -3.78 1.92 9.32
CA GLU A 168 -2.88 2.96 9.80
C GLU A 168 -2.41 3.83 8.62
N MET A 169 -2.61 5.14 8.71
CA MET A 169 -2.06 6.12 7.75
C MET A 169 -1.01 6.99 8.43
N GLY A 170 0.16 7.10 7.81
CA GLY A 170 1.22 8.00 8.26
C GLY A 170 0.94 9.45 7.85
N MET A 171 1.16 9.82 6.60
CA MET A 171 0.91 11.16 6.07
C MET A 171 0.18 11.10 4.73
N GLY A 172 -0.79 11.97 4.52
CA GLY A 172 -1.46 12.10 3.22
C GLY A 172 -2.96 12.04 3.27
N GLU A 173 -3.56 11.39 2.29
CA GLU A 173 -5.00 11.35 2.10
C GLU A 173 -5.53 9.92 2.07
N LEU A 174 -6.59 9.68 2.82
CA LEU A 174 -7.37 8.44 2.73
C LEU A 174 -8.75 8.73 2.16
N ASN A 175 -9.14 8.00 1.13
CA ASN A 175 -10.50 7.96 0.61
C ASN A 175 -10.99 6.51 0.68
N LEU A 176 -11.75 6.17 1.70
CA LEU A 176 -12.28 4.82 1.93
C LEU A 176 -13.80 4.80 1.76
N THR A 177 -14.28 4.02 0.81
CA THR A 177 -15.70 3.70 0.65
C THR A 177 -15.87 2.19 0.71
N ALA A 178 -16.42 1.67 1.80
CA ALA A 178 -16.58 0.23 2.02
C ALA A 178 -17.65 -0.09 3.06
N ALA A 179 -18.18 -1.32 3.02
CA ALA A 179 -18.81 -1.92 4.16
C ALA A 179 -17.72 -2.43 5.10
N VAL A 180 -17.55 -1.78 6.25
CA VAL A 180 -16.56 -2.15 7.27
C VAL A 180 -17.28 -2.94 8.36
N LEU A 181 -16.94 -4.21 8.48
CA LEU A 181 -17.68 -5.16 9.32
C LEU A 181 -16.82 -5.66 10.49
N GLY A 182 -17.49 -6.08 11.56
CA GLY A 182 -16.82 -6.63 12.74
C GLY A 182 -16.17 -5.55 13.62
N GLY A 183 -14.99 -5.89 14.20
CA GLY A 183 -14.21 -4.99 15.05
C GLY A 183 -13.06 -4.35 14.28
N SER A 184 -13.10 -3.04 14.04
CA SER A 184 -12.15 -2.33 13.20
C SER A 184 -11.51 -1.15 13.91
N ASN A 185 -10.25 -0.88 13.57
CA ASN A 185 -9.47 0.22 14.14
C ASN A 185 -8.79 1.01 13.00
N LEU A 186 -9.03 2.31 12.96
CA LEU A 186 -8.50 3.23 11.96
C LEU A 186 -7.68 4.32 12.67
N LYS A 187 -6.37 4.39 12.35
CA LYS A 187 -5.45 5.37 12.92
C LYS A 187 -4.92 6.29 11.84
N PHE A 188 -5.10 7.58 12.05
CA PHE A 188 -4.70 8.61 11.10
C PHE A 188 -3.58 9.48 11.67
N GLY A 189 -2.47 9.59 10.93
CA GLY A 189 -1.35 10.43 11.31
C GLY A 189 -1.56 11.90 10.93
N VAL A 190 -1.08 12.34 9.76
CA VAL A 190 -1.19 13.74 9.31
C VAL A 190 -1.86 13.81 7.94
N GLY A 191 -2.98 14.51 7.83
CA GLY A 191 -3.66 14.69 6.55
C GLY A 191 -5.17 14.70 6.61
N GLU A 192 -5.79 14.27 5.52
CA GLU A 192 -7.25 14.21 5.38
C GLU A 192 -7.72 12.77 5.25
N SER A 193 -8.78 12.43 5.99
CA SER A 193 -9.37 11.09 5.95
C SER A 193 -10.86 11.19 5.66
N ASN A 194 -11.25 10.72 4.49
CA ASN A 194 -12.62 10.65 4.01
C ASN A 194 -13.08 9.20 4.09
N VAL A 195 -13.93 8.88 5.05
CA VAL A 195 -14.43 7.52 5.31
C VAL A 195 -15.92 7.48 5.03
N THR A 196 -16.34 6.69 4.05
CA THR A 196 -17.75 6.43 3.75
C THR A 196 -18.07 4.98 4.10
N LEU A 197 -18.86 4.78 5.14
CA LEU A 197 -19.33 3.48 5.60
C LEU A 197 -20.61 3.10 4.83
N ILE A 198 -20.55 1.99 4.11
CA ILE A 198 -21.70 1.47 3.37
C ILE A 198 -22.57 0.63 4.31
N GLY A 199 -23.78 1.09 4.58
CA GLY A 199 -24.77 0.51 5.49
C GLY A 199 -25.54 1.59 6.22
N SER A 200 -26.56 1.15 6.97
CA SER A 200 -27.31 2.08 7.84
C SER A 200 -26.43 2.57 9.00
N LYS A 201 -26.63 3.79 9.41
CA LYS A 201 -25.93 4.36 10.59
C LYS A 201 -26.14 3.54 11.86
N GLU A 202 -27.28 2.89 11.97
CA GLU A 202 -27.65 2.01 13.07
C GLU A 202 -26.85 0.71 13.10
N ASP A 203 -26.27 0.29 11.97
CA ASP A 203 -25.41 -0.91 11.86
C ASP A 203 -24.05 -0.70 12.52
N TYR A 204 -23.66 0.56 12.78
CA TYR A 204 -22.33 0.93 13.21
C TYR A 204 -22.29 1.55 14.62
N LYS A 205 -21.45 1.01 15.46
CA LYS A 205 -20.98 1.64 16.70
C LYS A 205 -19.63 2.26 16.41
N VAL A 206 -19.60 3.57 16.20
CA VAL A 206 -18.36 4.29 15.87
C VAL A 206 -17.96 5.16 17.05
N ASN A 207 -16.72 5.04 17.47
CA ASN A 207 -16.08 5.95 18.40
C ASN A 207 -14.97 6.70 17.71
N ILE A 208 -14.97 8.04 17.78
CA ILE A 208 -13.93 8.87 17.17
C ILE A 208 -13.24 9.68 18.27
N GLU A 209 -11.94 9.40 18.45
CA GLU A 209 -11.04 10.21 19.26
C GLU A 209 -10.28 11.17 18.34
N LYS A 210 -10.52 12.46 18.53
CA LYS A 210 -9.90 13.49 17.70
C LYS A 210 -8.52 13.88 18.25
N GLY A 211 -7.55 14.00 17.34
CA GLY A 211 -6.30 14.69 17.60
C GLY A 211 -6.42 16.21 17.42
N VAL A 212 -5.55 16.80 16.61
CA VAL A 212 -5.55 18.24 16.28
C VAL A 212 -6.20 18.45 14.91
N GLY A 213 -7.40 19.03 14.88
CA GLY A 213 -8.10 19.28 13.61
C GLY A 213 -9.62 19.25 13.74
N SER A 214 -10.30 18.86 12.67
CA SER A 214 -11.77 18.84 12.57
C SER A 214 -12.31 17.43 12.35
N ILE A 215 -13.51 17.18 12.86
CA ILE A 215 -14.30 15.99 12.55
C ILE A 215 -15.63 16.45 11.99
N THR A 216 -16.08 15.85 10.88
CA THR A 216 -17.45 15.97 10.41
C THR A 216 -18.10 14.61 10.30
N VAL A 217 -19.39 14.52 10.63
CA VAL A 217 -20.21 13.33 10.42
C VAL A 217 -21.42 13.75 9.58
N ASP A 218 -21.59 13.16 8.41
CA ASP A 218 -22.58 13.52 7.42
C ASP A 218 -22.58 15.03 7.13
N GLY A 219 -21.37 15.63 7.04
CA GLY A 219 -21.17 17.07 6.80
C GLY A 219 -21.39 17.97 8.02
N THR A 220 -21.79 17.44 9.16
CA THR A 220 -22.01 18.23 10.37
C THR A 220 -20.76 18.18 11.26
N PRO A 221 -20.14 19.33 11.64
CA PRO A 221 -19.01 19.35 12.55
C PRO A 221 -19.36 18.80 13.94
N VAL A 222 -18.48 17.98 14.47
CA VAL A 222 -18.63 17.39 15.81
C VAL A 222 -17.31 17.48 16.60
N THR A 223 -17.37 17.44 17.92
CA THR A 223 -16.17 17.42 18.76
C THR A 223 -15.73 16.01 19.09
N HIS A 224 -16.68 15.14 19.27
CA HIS A 224 -16.52 13.70 19.34
C HIS A 224 -17.77 13.04 18.76
N PHE A 225 -17.69 11.77 18.39
CA PHE A 225 -18.85 11.05 17.87
C PHE A 225 -18.87 9.64 18.42
N CYS A 226 -20.02 9.25 18.98
CA CYS A 226 -20.34 7.87 19.31
C CYS A 226 -21.56 7.50 18.47
N GLY A 227 -21.41 6.51 17.62
CA GLY A 227 -22.50 6.00 16.78
C GLY A 227 -23.58 5.25 17.60
N SER A 228 -24.31 4.38 16.94
CA SER A 228 -25.34 3.58 17.62
C SER A 228 -24.71 2.65 18.66
N GLU A 229 -25.23 2.67 19.91
CA GLU A 229 -24.77 1.76 20.95
C GLU A 229 -25.06 0.28 20.62
N ASN A 230 -26.05 0.02 19.77
CA ASN A 230 -26.48 -1.32 19.35
C ASN A 230 -25.91 -1.76 18.02
N GLY A 231 -25.06 -0.94 17.39
CA GLY A 231 -24.43 -1.28 16.11
C GLY A 231 -23.57 -2.55 16.23
N GLN A 232 -23.73 -3.47 15.30
CA GLN A 232 -22.99 -4.74 15.30
C GLN A 232 -21.54 -4.58 14.84
N ASN A 233 -21.26 -3.54 14.04
CA ASN A 233 -19.93 -3.24 13.54
C ASN A 233 -19.30 -2.16 14.42
N HIS A 234 -18.22 -2.50 15.09
CA HIS A 234 -17.53 -1.62 16.03
C HIS A 234 -16.32 -1.00 15.33
N ILE A 235 -16.28 0.32 15.27
CA ILE A 235 -15.20 1.06 14.61
C ILE A 235 -14.62 2.09 15.55
N GLU A 236 -13.35 1.93 15.89
CA GLU A 236 -12.55 2.90 16.61
C GLU A 236 -11.75 3.73 15.64
N ILE A 237 -11.83 5.06 15.72
CA ILE A 237 -11.09 5.98 14.88
C ILE A 237 -10.23 6.88 15.76
N GLU A 238 -8.92 6.81 15.61
CA GLU A 238 -7.94 7.69 16.26
C GLU A 238 -7.41 8.71 15.25
N GLY A 239 -7.70 9.99 15.47
CA GLY A 239 -7.23 11.09 14.64
C GLY A 239 -5.89 11.65 15.09
N GLY A 240 -4.98 11.91 14.16
CA GLY A 240 -3.73 12.63 14.39
C GLY A 240 -3.89 14.15 14.17
N VAL A 241 -3.26 14.69 13.12
CA VAL A 241 -3.34 16.11 12.75
C VAL A 241 -4.00 16.26 11.39
N GLY A 242 -5.17 16.89 11.33
CA GLY A 242 -5.90 17.09 10.06
C GLY A 242 -7.41 16.98 10.20
N SER A 243 -8.07 16.49 9.15
CA SER A 243 -9.52 16.37 9.10
C SER A 243 -9.97 14.92 8.95
N ILE A 244 -11.06 14.58 9.63
CA ILE A 244 -11.77 13.31 9.49
C ILE A 244 -13.19 13.61 9.03
N ASN A 245 -13.55 13.11 7.86
CA ASN A 245 -14.87 13.26 7.28
C ASN A 245 -15.53 11.88 7.21
N LEU A 246 -16.41 11.58 8.16
CA LEU A 246 -17.17 10.34 8.18
C LEU A 246 -18.54 10.55 7.52
N LYS A 247 -18.93 9.62 6.67
CA LYS A 247 -20.27 9.56 6.06
C LYS A 247 -20.85 8.16 6.16
N PHE A 248 -22.17 8.08 6.23
CA PHE A 248 -22.91 6.85 6.09
C PHE A 248 -23.67 6.88 4.75
N GLN A 249 -23.64 5.77 4.04
CA GLN A 249 -24.30 5.61 2.75
C GLN A 249 -25.06 4.29 2.74
N GLU A 250 -26.37 4.36 2.63
CA GLU A 250 -27.21 3.16 2.46
C GLU A 250 -26.84 2.43 1.15
N LYS A 251 -27.08 1.12 1.14
CA LYS A 251 -26.80 0.25 -0.01
C LYS A 251 -27.70 0.53 -1.18
#